data_7dfcf24b6d5dd6614a0b560aeab848cc
#
_entry.id   7dfcf24b6d5dd6614a0b560aeab848cc
#
_cell.length_a   1.000
_cell.length_b   1.000
_cell.length_c   1.000
_cell.angle_alpha   90.00
_cell.angle_beta   90.00
_cell.angle_gamma   90.00
#
_symmetry.space_group_name_H-M   'P 1'
#
loop_
_entity.id
_entity.type
_entity.pdbx_description
1 polymer ?
#
loop_
_entity_poly.entity_id
_entity_poly.type
_entity_poly.pdbx_seq_one_letter_code
_entity_poly.pdbx_strand_id
1 'polypeptide(L)'
;QILEYPELNISKYIEKINDISNSLKVKIGKVKNSTYLISMLNEHLFDELGFYGAEEDYYDPGNSFLNIVLDKKTGIPITLSIIYSEVAKNIGLDLQIVGFPGHVIVKYKEEINLDPFYRGKLLTIEDLEEILDRNFGEGVEFVPEYLNEATTEQLLTRLLRNLKNAYTQSYAYDNAMKCTDMILGMQPESPEEIRDKGILEERLLRYDKALPLLNKYLELEPEADDADF
;
A
#
# COMPACT_ATOMS: atom_id res chain seq x y z
N GLN A 1 7.67 2.57 -10.02
CA GLN A 1 9.11 2.94 -10.12
C GLN A 1 9.45 3.58 -11.46
N ILE A 2 8.86 3.13 -12.57
CA ILE A 2 9.06 3.71 -13.92
C ILE A 2 8.75 5.23 -13.95
N LEU A 3 7.84 5.70 -13.10
CA LEU A 3 7.44 7.12 -13.02
C LEU A 3 8.60 8.07 -12.63
N GLU A 4 9.42 7.66 -11.67
CA GLU A 4 10.48 8.49 -11.08
C GLU A 4 11.90 7.93 -11.34
N TYR A 5 12.00 6.62 -11.49
CA TYR A 5 13.29 5.91 -11.56
C TYR A 5 13.34 4.99 -12.80
N PRO A 6 13.33 5.53 -14.03
CA PRO A 6 13.30 4.71 -15.24
C PRO A 6 14.55 3.85 -15.41
N GLU A 7 15.71 4.33 -14.92
CA GLU A 7 17.01 3.63 -15.01
C GLU A 7 17.30 2.74 -13.78
N LEU A 8 16.25 2.44 -12.95
CA LEU A 8 16.44 1.68 -11.73
C LEU A 8 16.93 0.26 -12.02
N ASN A 9 18.05 -0.14 -11.42
CA ASN A 9 18.49 -1.52 -11.42
C ASN A 9 17.63 -2.35 -10.44
N ILE A 10 16.56 -2.96 -10.95
CA ILE A 10 15.62 -3.76 -10.17
C ILE A 10 16.32 -4.94 -9.49
N SER A 11 17.26 -5.62 -10.19
CA SER A 11 17.98 -6.77 -9.66
C SER A 11 18.72 -6.44 -8.36
N LYS A 12 19.31 -5.24 -8.26
CA LYS A 12 19.97 -4.77 -7.03
C LYS A 12 19.02 -4.79 -5.81
N TYR A 13 17.77 -4.41 -6.00
CA TYR A 13 16.80 -4.34 -4.90
C TYR A 13 16.18 -5.70 -4.57
N ILE A 14 16.04 -6.58 -5.56
CA ILE A 14 15.72 -8.00 -5.32
C ILE A 14 16.85 -8.67 -4.51
N GLU A 15 18.12 -8.45 -4.89
CA GLU A 15 19.28 -8.94 -4.13
C GLU A 15 19.27 -8.41 -2.70
N LYS A 16 18.94 -7.13 -2.48
CA LYS A 16 18.84 -6.54 -1.14
C LYS A 16 17.80 -7.24 -0.26
N ILE A 17 16.62 -7.59 -0.81
CA ILE A 17 15.62 -8.38 -0.08
C ILE A 17 16.15 -9.79 0.21
N ASN A 18 16.84 -10.41 -0.75
CA ASN A 18 17.46 -11.72 -0.55
C ASN A 18 18.54 -11.69 0.53
N ASP A 19 19.36 -10.66 0.59
CA ASP A 19 20.41 -10.51 1.61
C ASP A 19 19.79 -10.36 3.01
N ILE A 20 18.73 -9.56 3.14
CA ILE A 20 17.95 -9.44 4.38
C ILE A 20 17.42 -10.82 4.80
N SER A 21 16.83 -11.55 3.86
CA SER A 21 16.27 -12.87 4.13
C SER A 21 17.34 -13.90 4.50
N ASN A 22 18.51 -13.87 3.82
CA ASN A 22 19.60 -14.80 4.06
C ASN A 22 20.25 -14.56 5.44
N SER A 23 20.39 -13.29 5.85
CA SER A 23 20.88 -12.98 7.20
C SER A 23 19.94 -13.50 8.28
N LEU A 24 18.62 -13.40 8.07
CA LEU A 24 17.62 -13.97 8.98
C LEU A 24 17.66 -15.52 8.97
N LYS A 25 17.83 -16.17 7.81
CA LYS A 25 17.95 -17.63 7.71
C LYS A 25 19.08 -18.19 8.57
N VAL A 26 20.20 -17.48 8.61
CA VAL A 26 21.35 -17.90 9.45
C VAL A 26 20.97 -17.92 10.93
N LYS A 27 20.16 -16.95 11.39
CA LYS A 27 19.73 -16.83 12.79
C LYS A 27 18.70 -17.88 13.18
N ILE A 28 17.67 -18.09 12.33
CA ILE A 28 16.60 -19.04 12.61
C ILE A 28 17.06 -20.51 12.49
N GLY A 29 18.12 -20.78 11.75
CA GLY A 29 18.64 -22.13 11.56
C GLY A 29 17.61 -23.07 10.93
N LYS A 30 17.32 -24.20 11.61
CA LYS A 30 16.37 -25.22 11.14
C LYS A 30 15.00 -25.13 11.79
N VAL A 31 14.71 -24.09 12.54
CA VAL A 31 13.43 -23.93 13.25
C VAL A 31 12.32 -23.66 12.22
N LYS A 32 11.15 -24.33 12.41
CA LYS A 32 9.99 -24.22 11.54
C LYS A 32 8.71 -23.77 12.29
N ASN A 33 8.82 -23.43 13.56
CA ASN A 33 7.68 -22.92 14.33
C ASN A 33 7.31 -21.53 13.82
N SER A 34 6.07 -21.35 13.35
CA SER A 34 5.61 -20.10 12.73
C SER A 34 5.64 -18.92 13.69
N THR A 35 5.23 -19.09 14.95
CA THR A 35 5.26 -18.04 15.97
C THR A 35 6.69 -17.56 16.23
N TYR A 36 7.64 -18.50 16.32
CA TYR A 36 9.05 -18.17 16.45
C TYR A 36 9.57 -17.44 15.21
N LEU A 37 9.21 -17.89 14.00
CA LEU A 37 9.63 -17.24 12.75
C LEU A 37 9.09 -15.82 12.64
N ILE A 38 7.83 -15.58 13.04
CA ILE A 38 7.23 -14.23 13.09
C ILE A 38 7.99 -13.35 14.08
N SER A 39 8.29 -13.85 15.28
CA SER A 39 9.05 -13.09 16.28
C SER A 39 10.44 -12.71 15.77
N MET A 40 11.15 -13.65 15.16
CA MET A 40 12.48 -13.41 14.59
C MET A 40 12.44 -12.45 13.38
N LEU A 41 11.38 -12.52 12.58
CA LEU A 41 11.16 -11.60 11.46
C LEU A 41 10.95 -10.18 11.96
N ASN A 42 10.12 -10.00 13.01
CA ASN A 42 9.88 -8.70 13.63
C ASN A 42 11.16 -8.11 14.22
N GLU A 43 11.88 -8.89 15.05
CA GLU A 43 13.16 -8.49 15.63
C GLU A 43 14.17 -8.09 14.54
N HIS A 44 14.28 -8.90 13.48
CA HIS A 44 15.24 -8.64 12.41
C HIS A 44 14.92 -7.39 11.61
N LEU A 45 13.67 -7.23 11.16
CA LEU A 45 13.30 -6.07 10.32
C LEU A 45 13.20 -4.78 11.14
N PHE A 46 12.58 -4.83 12.32
CA PHE A 46 12.23 -3.60 13.04
C PHE A 46 13.27 -3.22 14.11
N ASP A 47 13.84 -4.17 14.85
CA ASP A 47 14.80 -3.87 15.91
C ASP A 47 16.23 -3.79 15.40
N GLU A 48 16.65 -4.70 14.54
CA GLU A 48 18.04 -4.74 14.06
C GLU A 48 18.25 -3.89 12.81
N LEU A 49 17.38 -4.02 11.78
CA LEU A 49 17.52 -3.29 10.53
C LEU A 49 16.89 -1.90 10.58
N GLY A 50 16.03 -1.63 11.56
CA GLY A 50 15.46 -0.33 11.82
C GLY A 50 14.40 0.11 10.80
N PHE A 51 13.60 -0.83 10.23
CA PHE A 51 12.42 -0.45 9.45
C PHE A 51 11.34 0.12 10.36
N TYR A 52 10.63 1.15 9.88
CA TYR A 52 9.52 1.76 10.63
C TYR A 52 8.49 2.40 9.71
N GLY A 53 7.29 2.63 10.25
CA GLY A 53 6.20 3.31 9.55
C GLY A 53 6.42 4.82 9.46
N ALA A 54 6.13 5.41 8.32
CA ALA A 54 6.23 6.85 8.07
C ALA A 54 5.03 7.58 8.67
N GLU A 55 5.01 7.81 9.99
CA GLU A 55 3.89 8.49 10.66
C GLU A 55 3.91 10.00 10.41
N GLU A 56 5.07 10.65 10.50
CA GLU A 56 5.21 12.11 10.35
C GLU A 56 5.13 12.56 8.89
N ASP A 57 5.82 11.86 7.99
CA ASP A 57 5.92 12.18 6.56
C ASP A 57 5.15 11.17 5.69
N TYR A 58 3.95 10.78 6.11
CA TYR A 58 3.17 9.73 5.46
C TYR A 58 3.01 9.97 3.95
N TYR A 59 2.80 11.21 3.55
CA TYR A 59 2.57 11.61 2.16
C TYR A 59 3.84 11.96 1.36
N ASP A 60 5.05 11.66 1.87
CA ASP A 60 6.25 11.68 1.01
C ASP A 60 6.10 10.58 -0.07
N PRO A 61 6.09 10.94 -1.38
CA PRO A 61 6.01 9.96 -2.47
C PRO A 61 7.06 8.86 -2.37
N GLY A 62 8.23 9.16 -1.78
CA GLY A 62 9.31 8.22 -1.54
C GLY A 62 8.88 6.97 -0.75
N ASN A 63 7.92 7.13 0.17
CA ASN A 63 7.40 6.03 1.00
C ASN A 63 6.62 4.99 0.19
N SER A 64 6.21 5.31 -1.03
CA SER A 64 5.52 4.40 -1.96
C SER A 64 6.47 3.70 -2.94
N PHE A 65 7.76 4.02 -2.95
CA PHE A 65 8.76 3.40 -3.82
C PHE A 65 9.61 2.39 -3.06
N LEU A 66 9.48 1.09 -3.36
CA LEU A 66 10.17 0.01 -2.65
C LEU A 66 11.70 0.18 -2.59
N ASN A 67 12.32 0.73 -3.65
CA ASN A 67 13.74 1.03 -3.65
C ASN A 67 14.10 2.08 -2.58
N ILE A 68 13.31 3.13 -2.46
CA ILE A 68 13.52 4.19 -1.46
C ILE A 68 13.25 3.63 -0.05
N VAL A 69 12.16 2.87 0.12
CA VAL A 69 11.84 2.23 1.40
C VAL A 69 12.94 1.28 1.85
N LEU A 70 13.51 0.47 0.95
CA LEU A 70 14.65 -0.41 1.25
C LEU A 70 15.92 0.36 1.59
N ASP A 71 16.12 1.56 1.05
CA ASP A 71 17.28 2.40 1.35
C ASP A 71 17.10 3.21 2.64
N LYS A 72 15.95 3.87 2.81
CA LYS A 72 15.65 4.74 3.96
C LYS A 72 15.10 3.99 5.18
N LYS A 73 14.63 2.74 5.02
CA LYS A 73 13.98 1.93 6.06
C LYS A 73 12.63 2.47 6.56
N THR A 74 12.05 3.41 5.84
CA THR A 74 10.78 4.06 6.19
C THR A 74 9.79 3.84 5.06
N GLY A 75 8.55 3.48 5.38
CA GLY A 75 7.52 3.24 4.37
C GLY A 75 6.10 3.36 4.91
N ILE A 76 5.14 3.27 4.01
CA ILE A 76 3.71 3.22 4.30
C ILE A 76 3.23 1.76 4.48
N PRO A 77 2.01 1.52 5.01
CA PRO A 77 1.54 0.16 5.30
C PRO A 77 1.73 -0.83 4.14
N ILE A 78 1.41 -0.44 2.91
CA ILE A 78 1.53 -1.34 1.75
C ILE A 78 2.98 -1.68 1.41
N THR A 79 3.90 -0.73 1.42
CA THR A 79 5.30 -0.99 1.06
C THR A 79 6.03 -1.80 2.12
N LEU A 80 5.74 -1.56 3.40
CA LEU A 80 6.26 -2.38 4.49
C LEU A 80 5.67 -3.78 4.49
N SER A 81 4.38 -3.95 4.19
CA SER A 81 3.74 -5.27 4.06
C SER A 81 4.33 -6.08 2.91
N ILE A 82 4.63 -5.46 1.77
CA ILE A 82 5.29 -6.13 0.64
C ILE A 82 6.69 -6.61 1.04
N ILE A 83 7.53 -5.76 1.64
CA ILE A 83 8.88 -6.13 2.07
C ILE A 83 8.82 -7.24 3.13
N TYR A 84 7.94 -7.09 4.11
CA TYR A 84 7.73 -8.06 5.19
C TYR A 84 7.33 -9.43 4.65
N SER A 85 6.36 -9.49 3.74
CA SER A 85 5.88 -10.73 3.13
C SER A 85 6.93 -11.38 2.23
N GLU A 86 7.71 -10.61 1.46
CA GLU A 86 8.77 -11.17 0.63
C GLU A 86 9.93 -11.76 1.47
N VAL A 87 10.31 -11.09 2.56
CA VAL A 87 11.30 -11.63 3.50
C VAL A 87 10.77 -12.88 4.19
N ALA A 88 9.51 -12.87 4.63
CA ALA A 88 8.82 -14.01 5.25
C ALA A 88 8.79 -15.23 4.32
N LYS A 89 8.39 -15.03 3.07
CA LYS A 89 8.34 -16.08 2.04
C LYS A 89 9.71 -16.75 1.84
N ASN A 90 10.77 -15.94 1.81
CA ASN A 90 12.13 -16.47 1.66
C ASN A 90 12.58 -17.33 2.84
N ILE A 91 12.06 -17.14 4.04
CA ILE A 91 12.34 -17.98 5.21
C ILE A 91 11.35 -19.13 5.40
N GLY A 92 10.41 -19.32 4.46
CA GLY A 92 9.43 -20.39 4.47
C GLY A 92 8.16 -20.10 5.27
N LEU A 93 7.87 -18.82 5.52
CA LEU A 93 6.65 -18.33 6.13
C LEU A 93 5.79 -17.64 5.06
N ASP A 94 4.73 -18.33 4.61
CA ASP A 94 3.84 -17.82 3.57
C ASP A 94 2.79 -16.89 4.19
N LEU A 95 2.94 -15.57 3.94
CA LEU A 95 2.06 -14.52 4.42
C LEU A 95 1.26 -13.94 3.26
N GLN A 96 -0.04 -13.82 3.45
CA GLN A 96 -0.95 -13.14 2.54
C GLN A 96 -0.99 -11.64 2.86
N ILE A 97 -0.92 -10.80 1.84
CA ILE A 97 -1.14 -9.36 2.00
C ILE A 97 -2.64 -9.10 1.90
N VAL A 98 -3.17 -8.39 2.88
CA VAL A 98 -4.59 -8.07 2.99
C VAL A 98 -4.80 -6.57 2.76
N GLY A 99 -5.63 -6.24 1.77
CA GLY A 99 -6.02 -4.88 1.47
C GLY A 99 -7.14 -4.38 2.39
N PHE A 100 -6.91 -4.41 3.71
CA PHE A 100 -7.90 -4.01 4.70
C PHE A 100 -8.42 -2.57 4.44
N PRO A 101 -9.73 -2.28 4.67
CA PRO A 101 -10.25 -0.94 4.49
C PRO A 101 -9.47 0.10 5.31
N GLY A 102 -9.02 1.17 4.66
CA GLY A 102 -8.20 2.22 5.28
C GLY A 102 -6.76 1.82 5.62
N HIS A 103 -6.36 0.53 5.56
CA HIS A 103 -5.04 0.04 5.95
C HIS A 103 -4.56 -1.15 5.11
N VAL A 104 -3.28 -1.55 5.23
CA VAL A 104 -2.75 -2.79 4.65
C VAL A 104 -2.05 -3.56 5.74
N ILE A 105 -2.44 -4.81 5.90
CA ILE A 105 -1.90 -5.73 6.89
C ILE A 105 -1.41 -7.01 6.22
N VAL A 106 -0.82 -7.91 6.98
CA VAL A 106 -0.48 -9.27 6.51
C VAL A 106 -1.15 -10.32 7.39
N LYS A 107 -1.53 -11.43 6.77
CA LYS A 107 -2.20 -12.55 7.43
C LYS A 107 -1.38 -13.83 7.27
N TYR A 108 -1.23 -14.58 8.35
CA TYR A 108 -0.71 -15.94 8.33
C TYR A 108 -1.84 -16.92 8.64
N LYS A 109 -2.23 -17.68 7.63
CA LYS A 109 -3.41 -18.58 7.68
C LYS A 109 -4.66 -17.78 8.10
N GLU A 110 -5.61 -18.43 8.78
CA GLU A 110 -6.86 -17.77 9.22
C GLU A 110 -6.78 -17.16 10.64
N GLU A 111 -5.62 -17.25 11.30
CA GLU A 111 -5.54 -17.03 12.75
C GLU A 111 -4.70 -15.82 13.16
N ILE A 112 -3.73 -15.39 12.35
CA ILE A 112 -2.74 -14.40 12.76
C ILE A 112 -2.75 -13.23 11.79
N ASN A 113 -3.23 -12.08 12.24
CA ASN A 113 -3.14 -10.80 11.54
C ASN A 113 -2.00 -9.97 12.14
N LEU A 114 -1.16 -9.39 11.29
CA LEU A 114 0.03 -8.64 11.70
C LEU A 114 0.06 -7.29 10.96
N ASP A 115 0.52 -6.26 11.66
CA ASP A 115 0.69 -4.93 11.10
C ASP A 115 2.18 -4.57 10.95
N PRO A 116 2.76 -4.70 9.76
CA PRO A 116 4.15 -4.31 9.52
C PRO A 116 4.42 -2.82 9.70
N PHE A 117 3.41 -1.95 9.55
CA PHE A 117 3.55 -0.52 9.76
C PHE A 117 3.78 -0.19 11.26
N TYR A 118 3.12 -0.94 12.14
CA TYR A 118 3.32 -0.91 13.58
C TYR A 118 4.20 -2.09 14.06
N ARG A 119 5.33 -2.29 13.37
CA ARG A 119 6.43 -3.22 13.75
C ARG A 119 5.99 -4.67 13.90
N GLY A 120 5.05 -5.13 13.07
CA GLY A 120 4.53 -6.49 13.11
C GLY A 120 3.63 -6.75 14.33
N LYS A 121 2.94 -5.71 14.84
CA LYS A 121 1.94 -5.84 15.91
C LYS A 121 0.92 -6.91 15.55
N LEU A 122 0.66 -7.82 16.48
CA LEU A 122 -0.45 -8.77 16.36
C LEU A 122 -1.76 -8.00 16.51
N LEU A 123 -2.69 -8.22 15.57
CA LEU A 123 -3.99 -7.55 15.56
C LEU A 123 -5.09 -8.52 16.01
N THR A 124 -5.90 -8.08 16.96
CA THR A 124 -7.17 -8.70 17.34
C THR A 124 -8.32 -8.18 16.46
N ILE A 125 -9.51 -8.74 16.61
CA ILE A 125 -10.71 -8.21 15.92
C ILE A 125 -11.00 -6.79 16.40
N GLU A 126 -10.85 -6.51 17.68
CA GLU A 126 -11.02 -5.18 18.27
C GLU A 126 -10.04 -4.16 17.67
N ASP A 127 -8.76 -4.54 17.46
CA ASP A 127 -7.78 -3.68 16.77
C ASP A 127 -8.22 -3.38 15.31
N LEU A 128 -8.82 -4.36 14.62
CA LEU A 128 -9.33 -4.19 13.25
C LEU A 128 -10.56 -3.27 13.21
N GLU A 129 -11.46 -3.40 14.17
CA GLU A 129 -12.61 -2.49 14.35
C GLU A 129 -12.15 -1.05 14.65
N GLU A 130 -11.14 -0.86 15.50
CA GLU A 130 -10.53 0.45 15.75
C GLU A 130 -9.92 1.07 14.46
N ILE A 131 -9.36 0.25 13.57
CA ILE A 131 -8.86 0.74 12.26
C ILE A 131 -10.03 1.20 11.40
N LEU A 132 -11.16 0.48 11.38
CA LEU A 132 -12.36 0.89 10.64
C LEU A 132 -12.92 2.19 11.18
N ASP A 133 -13.12 2.28 12.49
CA ASP A 133 -13.68 3.48 13.15
C ASP A 133 -12.82 4.72 12.88
N ARG A 134 -11.51 4.58 12.92
CA ARG A 134 -10.56 5.67 12.65
C ARG A 134 -10.65 6.19 11.21
N ASN A 135 -10.88 5.31 10.24
CA ASN A 135 -10.84 5.68 8.83
C ASN A 135 -12.23 6.05 8.25
N PHE A 136 -13.31 5.50 8.82
CA PHE A 136 -14.66 5.64 8.25
C PHE A 136 -15.70 6.16 9.25
N GLY A 137 -15.32 6.38 10.52
CA GLY A 137 -16.22 6.76 11.59
C GLY A 137 -16.88 5.56 12.27
N GLU A 138 -17.48 5.82 13.45
CA GLU A 138 -18.15 4.78 14.24
C GLU A 138 -19.33 4.14 13.46
N GLY A 139 -19.44 2.82 13.59
CA GLY A 139 -20.58 2.06 13.05
C GLY A 139 -20.31 1.27 11.78
N VAL A 140 -19.08 1.24 11.28
CA VAL A 140 -18.70 0.31 10.20
C VAL A 140 -18.42 -1.05 10.82
N GLU A 141 -19.33 -2.01 10.58
CA GLU A 141 -19.15 -3.37 11.09
C GLU A 141 -17.98 -4.09 10.40
N PHE A 142 -17.19 -4.80 11.19
CA PHE A 142 -16.19 -5.72 10.68
C PHE A 142 -16.88 -6.91 10.00
N VAL A 143 -16.44 -7.23 8.78
CA VAL A 143 -16.85 -8.44 8.07
C VAL A 143 -15.62 -9.28 7.70
N PRO A 144 -15.68 -10.63 7.78
CA PRO A 144 -14.54 -11.50 7.53
C PRO A 144 -13.91 -11.33 6.14
N GLU A 145 -14.70 -10.89 5.16
CA GLU A 145 -14.29 -10.64 3.77
C GLU A 145 -13.20 -9.56 3.67
N TYR A 146 -13.14 -8.63 4.64
CA TYR A 146 -12.07 -7.63 4.73
C TYR A 146 -10.69 -8.24 4.94
N LEU A 147 -10.61 -9.50 5.37
CA LEU A 147 -9.38 -10.27 5.55
C LEU A 147 -9.02 -11.15 4.34
N ASN A 148 -9.71 -11.01 3.21
CA ASN A 148 -9.34 -11.71 1.99
C ASN A 148 -7.98 -11.23 1.47
N GLU A 149 -7.21 -12.17 0.90
CA GLU A 149 -5.95 -11.85 0.26
C GLU A 149 -6.16 -10.90 -0.91
N ALA A 150 -5.38 -9.85 -0.95
CA ALA A 150 -5.42 -8.88 -2.04
C ALA A 150 -4.74 -9.43 -3.30
N THR A 151 -5.37 -9.27 -4.45
CA THR A 151 -4.75 -9.58 -5.73
C THR A 151 -3.62 -8.59 -6.05
N THR A 152 -2.72 -9.00 -6.95
CA THR A 152 -1.64 -8.11 -7.44
C THR A 152 -2.20 -6.82 -8.04
N GLU A 153 -3.32 -6.88 -8.76
CA GLU A 153 -3.98 -5.71 -9.33
C GLU A 153 -4.47 -4.76 -8.23
N GLN A 154 -5.14 -5.29 -7.20
CA GLN A 154 -5.61 -4.50 -6.06
C GLN A 154 -4.44 -3.80 -5.32
N LEU A 155 -3.33 -4.52 -5.11
CA LEU A 155 -2.13 -3.94 -4.49
C LEU A 155 -1.50 -2.85 -5.36
N LEU A 156 -1.39 -3.07 -6.68
CA LEU A 156 -0.88 -2.05 -7.60
C LEU A 156 -1.77 -0.82 -7.65
N THR A 157 -3.09 -1.00 -7.75
CA THR A 157 -4.06 0.10 -7.72
C THR A 157 -3.93 0.90 -6.43
N ARG A 158 -3.85 0.22 -5.29
CA ARG A 158 -3.71 0.89 -3.98
C ARG A 158 -2.39 1.66 -3.86
N LEU A 159 -1.29 1.08 -4.35
CA LEU A 159 0.01 1.75 -4.38
C LEU A 159 -0.02 3.01 -5.26
N LEU A 160 -0.64 2.92 -6.43
CA LEU A 160 -0.81 4.06 -7.33
C LEU A 160 -1.74 5.13 -6.75
N ARG A 161 -2.81 4.76 -6.04
CA ARG A 161 -3.68 5.69 -5.31
C ARG A 161 -2.92 6.43 -4.20
N ASN A 162 -2.08 5.73 -3.43
CA ASN A 162 -1.22 6.38 -2.44
C ASN A 162 -0.25 7.38 -3.08
N LEU A 163 0.39 7.01 -4.18
CA LEU A 163 1.26 7.90 -4.95
C LEU A 163 0.49 9.10 -5.52
N LYS A 164 -0.68 8.87 -6.11
CA LYS A 164 -1.57 9.93 -6.62
C LYS A 164 -1.89 10.94 -5.53
N ASN A 165 -2.27 10.46 -4.34
CA ASN A 165 -2.59 11.32 -3.20
C ASN A 165 -1.36 12.12 -2.73
N ALA A 166 -0.20 11.48 -2.60
CA ALA A 166 1.04 12.14 -2.22
C ALA A 166 1.45 13.22 -3.24
N TYR A 167 1.37 12.94 -4.53
CA TYR A 167 1.63 13.94 -5.57
C TYR A 167 0.61 15.06 -5.60
N THR A 168 -0.67 14.76 -5.35
CA THR A 168 -1.73 15.79 -5.30
C THR A 168 -1.49 16.74 -4.13
N GLN A 169 -1.13 16.22 -2.96
CA GLN A 169 -0.82 17.04 -1.79
C GLN A 169 0.44 17.91 -1.96
N SER A 170 1.42 17.41 -2.72
CA SER A 170 2.64 18.18 -3.07
C SER A 170 2.48 19.06 -4.31
N TYR A 171 1.27 19.19 -4.85
CA TYR A 171 0.95 19.96 -6.07
C TYR A 171 1.66 19.45 -7.34
N ALA A 172 2.17 18.22 -7.33
CA ALA A 172 2.83 17.57 -8.47
C ALA A 172 1.78 16.91 -9.40
N TYR A 173 0.84 17.70 -9.91
CA TYR A 173 -0.36 17.21 -10.62
C TYR A 173 -0.05 16.38 -11.88
N ASP A 174 1.03 16.70 -12.61
CA ASP A 174 1.42 15.90 -13.76
C ASP A 174 1.85 14.47 -13.36
N ASN A 175 2.46 14.29 -12.18
CA ASN A 175 2.80 12.97 -11.65
C ASN A 175 1.56 12.25 -11.09
N ALA A 176 0.65 12.97 -10.42
CA ALA A 176 -0.64 12.43 -10.02
C ALA A 176 -1.45 11.93 -11.23
N MET A 177 -1.46 12.70 -12.34
CA MET A 177 -2.10 12.33 -13.60
C MET A 177 -1.54 11.01 -14.17
N LYS A 178 -0.22 10.83 -14.16
CA LYS A 178 0.39 9.55 -14.60
C LYS A 178 -0.08 8.37 -13.77
N CYS A 179 -0.22 8.54 -12.44
CA CYS A 179 -0.76 7.48 -11.58
C CYS A 179 -2.21 7.15 -11.96
N THR A 180 -3.05 8.17 -12.14
CA THR A 180 -4.44 8.01 -12.58
C THR A 180 -4.54 7.31 -13.94
N ASP A 181 -3.71 7.71 -14.92
CA ASP A 181 -3.66 7.07 -16.24
C ASP A 181 -3.28 5.59 -16.15
N MET A 182 -2.35 5.23 -15.25
CA MET A 182 -1.97 3.84 -15.03
C MET A 182 -3.12 3.03 -14.39
N ILE A 183 -3.86 3.60 -13.44
CA ILE A 183 -5.02 2.93 -12.84
C ILE A 183 -6.12 2.75 -13.89
N LEU A 184 -6.45 3.79 -14.66
CA LEU A 184 -7.42 3.71 -15.75
C LEU A 184 -7.00 2.74 -16.86
N GLY A 185 -5.70 2.49 -17.04
CA GLY A 185 -5.19 1.45 -17.93
C GLY A 185 -5.54 0.03 -17.48
N MET A 186 -5.69 -0.18 -16.15
CA MET A 186 -6.13 -1.45 -15.55
C MET A 186 -7.64 -1.50 -15.36
N GLN A 187 -8.25 -0.38 -14.98
CA GLN A 187 -9.68 -0.22 -14.64
C GLN A 187 -10.29 0.95 -15.43
N PRO A 188 -10.59 0.77 -16.74
CA PRO A 188 -10.96 1.88 -17.63
C PRO A 188 -12.31 2.56 -17.29
N GLU A 189 -13.15 1.89 -16.52
CA GLU A 189 -14.49 2.35 -16.14
C GLU A 189 -14.60 2.70 -14.65
N SER A 190 -13.49 2.85 -13.92
CA SER A 190 -13.53 3.29 -12.52
C SER A 190 -14.05 4.73 -12.43
N PRO A 191 -15.25 4.95 -11.84
CA PRO A 191 -15.82 6.29 -11.75
C PRO A 191 -14.94 7.24 -10.95
N GLU A 192 -14.41 6.77 -9.83
CA GLU A 192 -13.54 7.58 -8.97
C GLU A 192 -12.28 8.05 -9.70
N GLU A 193 -11.67 7.18 -10.51
CA GLU A 193 -10.44 7.55 -11.23
C GLU A 193 -10.74 8.47 -12.41
N ILE A 194 -11.93 8.36 -13.04
CA ILE A 194 -12.41 9.28 -14.09
C ILE A 194 -12.66 10.66 -13.47
N ARG A 195 -13.33 10.74 -12.31
CA ARG A 195 -13.53 11.97 -11.55
C ARG A 195 -12.19 12.61 -11.20
N ASP A 196 -11.28 11.84 -10.56
CA ASP A 196 -9.99 12.34 -10.12
C ASP A 196 -9.15 12.87 -11.28
N LYS A 197 -9.23 12.21 -12.46
CA LYS A 197 -8.62 12.71 -13.69
C LYS A 197 -9.19 14.05 -14.11
N GLY A 198 -10.52 14.19 -14.05
CA GLY A 198 -11.20 15.45 -14.34
C GLY A 198 -10.75 16.57 -13.41
N ILE A 199 -10.67 16.30 -12.11
CA ILE A 199 -10.19 17.26 -11.10
C ILE A 199 -8.71 17.64 -11.35
N LEU A 200 -7.85 16.68 -11.69
CA LEU A 200 -6.44 16.95 -11.99
C LEU A 200 -6.28 17.78 -13.26
N GLU A 201 -7.08 17.55 -14.32
CA GLU A 201 -7.07 18.40 -15.51
C GLU A 201 -7.55 19.82 -15.19
N GLU A 202 -8.54 19.98 -14.30
CA GLU A 202 -8.98 21.29 -13.79
C GLU A 202 -7.85 22.01 -13.03
N ARG A 203 -7.16 21.32 -12.12
CA ARG A 203 -6.00 21.87 -11.40
C ARG A 203 -4.85 22.29 -12.32
N LEU A 204 -4.73 21.64 -13.48
CA LEU A 204 -3.78 21.97 -14.54
C LEU A 204 -4.32 23.06 -15.51
N LEU A 205 -5.48 23.65 -15.22
CA LEU A 205 -6.17 24.67 -16.03
C LEU A 205 -6.54 24.19 -17.45
N ARG A 206 -6.75 22.87 -17.62
CA ARG A 206 -7.11 22.22 -18.88
C ARG A 206 -8.62 21.91 -18.92
N TYR A 207 -9.43 22.96 -18.83
CA TYR A 207 -10.88 22.86 -18.66
C TYR A 207 -11.61 22.13 -19.79
N ASP A 208 -11.08 22.23 -21.01
CA ASP A 208 -11.57 21.50 -22.19
C ASP A 208 -11.48 19.97 -22.03
N LYS A 209 -10.52 19.48 -21.24
CA LYS A 209 -10.37 18.05 -20.92
C LYS A 209 -11.07 17.67 -19.63
N ALA A 210 -11.12 18.57 -18.65
CA ALA A 210 -11.76 18.33 -17.36
C ALA A 210 -13.26 18.08 -17.51
N LEU A 211 -13.97 18.96 -18.24
CA LEU A 211 -15.41 18.94 -18.35
C LEU A 211 -15.99 17.62 -18.91
N PRO A 212 -15.46 17.03 -19.99
CA PRO A 212 -15.96 15.73 -20.47
C PRO A 212 -15.76 14.60 -19.47
N LEU A 213 -14.67 14.60 -18.68
CA LEU A 213 -14.39 13.58 -17.67
C LEU A 213 -15.35 13.68 -16.49
N LEU A 214 -15.57 14.91 -15.98
CA LEU A 214 -16.51 15.13 -14.89
C LEU A 214 -17.95 14.82 -15.29
N ASN A 215 -18.36 15.18 -16.52
CA ASN A 215 -19.67 14.77 -17.04
C ASN A 215 -19.79 13.24 -17.13
N LYS A 216 -18.75 12.54 -17.61
CA LYS A 216 -18.74 11.08 -17.65
C LYS A 216 -18.84 10.47 -16.25
N TYR A 217 -18.20 11.05 -15.26
CA TYR A 217 -18.34 10.62 -13.87
C TYR A 217 -19.78 10.72 -13.38
N LEU A 218 -20.43 11.87 -13.61
CA LEU A 218 -21.83 12.09 -13.21
C LEU A 218 -22.82 11.20 -13.97
N GLU A 219 -22.48 10.75 -15.19
CA GLU A 219 -23.27 9.75 -15.91
C GLU A 219 -23.14 8.35 -15.29
N LEU A 220 -21.95 8.01 -14.76
CA LEU A 220 -21.68 6.72 -14.12
C LEU A 220 -22.22 6.67 -12.68
N GLU A 221 -22.15 7.77 -11.96
CA GLU A 221 -22.55 7.91 -10.55
C GLU A 221 -23.49 9.11 -10.36
N PRO A 222 -24.74 9.03 -10.84
CA PRO A 222 -25.67 10.19 -10.81
C PRO A 222 -26.13 10.59 -9.40
N GLU A 223 -25.97 9.73 -8.42
CA GLU A 223 -26.33 9.96 -7.01
C GLU A 223 -25.09 10.14 -6.10
N ALA A 224 -23.94 10.45 -6.69
CA ALA A 224 -22.72 10.66 -5.92
C ALA A 224 -22.85 11.88 -4.99
N ASP A 225 -22.42 11.72 -3.72
CA ASP A 225 -22.50 12.78 -2.70
C ASP A 225 -21.70 14.05 -3.07
N ASP A 226 -20.75 13.92 -3.99
CA ASP A 226 -19.90 14.99 -4.50
C ASP A 226 -20.33 15.50 -5.90
N ALA A 227 -21.54 15.16 -6.37
CA ALA A 227 -22.06 15.58 -7.67
C ALA A 227 -22.36 17.09 -7.77
N ASP A 228 -22.50 17.78 -6.64
CA ASP A 228 -22.83 19.21 -6.57
C ASP A 228 -21.61 20.14 -6.61
N PHE A 229 -20.42 19.59 -6.82
CA PHE A 229 -19.17 20.34 -7.00
C PHE A 229 -18.80 20.40 -8.47
#